data_4b9a33886021960f62698de3b589c84a
#
_entry.id   4b9a33886021960f62698de3b589c84a
#
_cell.length_a   1.000
_cell.length_b   1.000
_cell.length_c   1.000
_cell.angle_alpha   90.00
_cell.angle_beta   90.00
_cell.angle_gamma   90.00
#
_symmetry.space_group_name_H-M   'P 1'
#
loop_
_entity.id
_entity.type
_entity.pdbx_description
1 polymer ?
#
loop_
_entity_poly.entity_id
_entity_poly.type
_entity_poly.pdbx_seq_one_letter_code
_entity_poly.pdbx_strand_id
1 'polypeptide(L)'
;YRPVWRETIELPLGDISVHFAPPTAAAGTVAAEIWAMMNDDKRYRDADPEERPHLFVEAATRAYADRAHWLNTDGTSSIKPFDLVASSRIAKMMSTYNSDTHTPIASYNPMPVEVVQDPAATTFVVMDRSGSAVSCALTMNGLFGSGIVTSDSGVLLASVPGSGGRGPLSLGPILATDHFTRDFFFAGAASGGVTAATSLISVIIKNLVDIEDLEK
;
A
#
# COMPACT_ATOMS: atom_id res chain seq x y z
N TYR A 1 -18.19 -17.99 2.06
CA TYR A 1 -17.06 -17.27 1.48
C TYR A 1 -17.14 -17.33 -0.04
N ARG A 2 -16.98 -16.19 -0.70
CA ARG A 2 -16.82 -16.11 -2.16
C ARG A 2 -15.61 -15.23 -2.48
N PRO A 3 -14.63 -15.71 -3.24
CA PRO A 3 -13.52 -14.89 -3.70
C PRO A 3 -14.04 -13.79 -4.65
N VAL A 4 -13.46 -12.62 -4.56
CA VAL A 4 -13.78 -11.48 -5.43
C VAL A 4 -12.51 -11.08 -6.17
N TRP A 5 -12.57 -11.13 -7.49
CA TRP A 5 -11.51 -10.59 -8.35
C TRP A 5 -11.61 -9.07 -8.42
N ARG A 6 -10.47 -8.41 -8.30
CA ARG A 6 -10.36 -6.95 -8.45
C ARG A 6 -9.16 -6.63 -9.32
N GLU A 7 -9.31 -5.63 -10.16
CA GLU A 7 -8.19 -5.08 -10.90
C GLU A 7 -7.25 -4.35 -9.94
N THR A 8 -5.93 -4.51 -10.14
CA THR A 8 -4.91 -3.81 -9.36
C THR A 8 -4.87 -2.34 -9.74
N ILE A 9 -4.39 -1.49 -8.84
CA ILE A 9 -3.95 -0.14 -9.19
C ILE A 9 -2.59 -0.30 -9.86
N GLU A 10 -2.52 -0.10 -11.17
CA GLU A 10 -1.30 -0.23 -11.95
C GLU A 10 -0.68 1.15 -12.20
N LEU A 11 0.59 1.30 -11.86
CA LEU A 11 1.35 2.53 -12.08
C LEU A 11 2.66 2.22 -12.81
N PRO A 12 3.00 2.97 -13.87
CA PRO A 12 4.20 2.73 -14.65
C PRO A 12 5.47 3.25 -13.96
N LEU A 13 6.59 2.57 -14.22
CA LEU A 13 7.95 3.04 -13.96
C LEU A 13 8.86 2.65 -15.12
N GLY A 14 8.96 3.49 -16.14
CA GLY A 14 9.61 3.12 -17.40
C GLY A 14 8.90 1.94 -18.04
N ASP A 15 9.62 0.85 -18.27
CA ASP A 15 9.08 -0.39 -18.86
C ASP A 15 8.51 -1.36 -17.79
N ILE A 16 8.46 -0.94 -16.53
CA ILE A 16 7.92 -1.72 -15.41
C ILE A 16 6.51 -1.26 -15.08
N SER A 17 5.59 -2.19 -14.87
CA SER A 17 4.29 -1.98 -14.27
C SER A 17 4.33 -2.38 -12.80
N VAL A 18 4.02 -1.44 -11.90
CA VAL A 18 3.91 -1.70 -10.46
C VAL A 18 2.43 -1.81 -10.09
N HIS A 19 2.05 -2.96 -9.54
CA HIS A 19 0.68 -3.31 -9.22
C HIS A 19 0.44 -3.26 -7.71
N PHE A 20 -0.49 -2.45 -7.29
CA PHE A 20 -0.90 -2.28 -5.90
C PHE A 20 -2.28 -2.88 -5.66
N ALA A 21 -2.50 -3.42 -4.47
CA ALA A 21 -3.80 -3.92 -4.09
C ALA A 21 -4.82 -2.77 -3.95
N PRO A 22 -6.01 -2.90 -4.58
CA PRO A 22 -7.06 -1.88 -4.47
C PRO A 22 -7.82 -2.01 -3.14
N PRO A 23 -8.71 -1.07 -2.79
CA PRO A 23 -9.66 -1.27 -1.70
C PRO A 23 -10.48 -2.58 -1.90
N THR A 24 -10.59 -3.41 -0.90
CA THR A 24 -10.51 -3.23 0.56
C THR A 24 -9.11 -3.32 1.20
N ALA A 25 -8.05 -3.49 0.45
CA ALA A 25 -6.68 -3.53 0.96
C ALA A 25 -6.12 -2.09 1.04
N ALA A 26 -6.48 -1.37 2.10
CA ALA A 26 -6.21 0.06 2.19
C ALA A 26 -4.71 0.42 2.18
N ALA A 27 -3.85 -0.44 2.73
CA ALA A 27 -2.40 -0.21 2.68
C ALA A 27 -1.86 -0.24 1.24
N GLY A 28 -2.43 -1.06 0.36
CA GLY A 28 -2.07 -1.07 -1.05
C GLY A 28 -2.42 0.25 -1.75
N THR A 29 -3.58 0.81 -1.45
CA THR A 29 -3.99 2.11 -2.00
C THR A 29 -3.11 3.25 -1.47
N VAL A 30 -2.83 3.28 -0.16
CA VAL A 30 -1.90 4.26 0.43
C VAL A 30 -0.51 4.14 -0.21
N ALA A 31 -0.04 2.91 -0.40
CA ALA A 31 1.24 2.65 -1.08
C ALA A 31 1.23 3.18 -2.53
N ALA A 32 0.13 2.98 -3.26
CA ALA A 32 -0.03 3.50 -4.62
C ALA A 32 -0.01 5.03 -4.67
N GLU A 33 -0.66 5.70 -3.72
CA GLU A 33 -0.64 7.17 -3.62
C GLU A 33 0.76 7.71 -3.30
N ILE A 34 1.47 7.07 -2.34
CA ILE A 34 2.87 7.44 -2.03
C ILE A 34 3.74 7.25 -3.27
N TRP A 35 3.63 6.08 -3.92
CA TRP A 35 4.36 5.78 -5.14
C TRP A 35 4.10 6.80 -6.24
N ALA A 36 2.82 7.12 -6.49
CA ALA A 36 2.43 8.10 -7.49
C ALA A 36 3.01 9.49 -7.19
N MET A 37 2.92 9.98 -5.93
CA MET A 37 3.47 11.27 -5.53
C MET A 37 4.98 11.35 -5.69
N MET A 38 5.69 10.25 -5.46
CA MET A 38 7.15 10.22 -5.58
C MET A 38 7.62 10.10 -7.04
N ASN A 39 6.85 9.41 -7.87
CA ASN A 39 7.23 9.16 -9.26
C ASN A 39 6.57 10.13 -10.26
N ASP A 40 5.58 10.93 -9.84
CA ASP A 40 4.99 11.98 -10.65
C ASP A 40 6.08 12.96 -11.10
N ASP A 41 6.17 13.15 -12.42
CA ASP A 41 7.20 14.00 -13.05
C ASP A 41 8.65 13.68 -12.59
N LYS A 42 8.94 12.40 -12.30
CA LYS A 42 10.24 11.90 -11.83
C LYS A 42 10.75 12.55 -10.53
N ARG A 43 9.86 13.12 -9.74
CA ARG A 43 10.17 13.93 -8.56
C ARG A 43 11.22 13.31 -7.62
N TYR A 44 11.06 12.02 -7.27
CA TYR A 44 12.01 11.34 -6.40
C TYR A 44 13.39 11.16 -7.05
N ARG A 45 13.39 10.78 -8.32
CA ARG A 45 14.64 10.53 -9.06
C ARG A 45 15.46 11.81 -9.25
N ASP A 46 14.77 12.93 -9.50
CA ASP A 46 15.40 14.22 -9.78
C ASP A 46 15.70 15.00 -8.50
N ALA A 47 15.19 14.58 -7.33
CA ALA A 47 15.50 15.15 -6.03
C ALA A 47 16.93 14.82 -5.59
N ASP A 48 17.56 15.75 -4.89
CA ASP A 48 18.85 15.50 -4.26
C ASP A 48 18.74 14.35 -3.24
N PRO A 49 19.77 13.50 -3.09
CA PRO A 49 19.75 12.37 -2.15
C PRO A 49 19.38 12.77 -0.71
N GLU A 50 19.78 13.97 -0.28
CA GLU A 50 19.48 14.51 1.06
C GLU A 50 18.00 14.94 1.20
N GLU A 51 17.33 15.30 0.10
CA GLU A 51 15.92 15.69 0.06
C GLU A 51 14.99 14.48 0.03
N ARG A 52 15.41 13.35 -0.54
CA ARG A 52 14.57 12.15 -0.74
C ARG A 52 13.86 11.65 0.51
N PRO A 53 14.50 11.59 1.70
CA PRO A 53 13.80 11.20 2.93
C PRO A 53 12.69 12.17 3.32
N HIS A 54 12.89 13.48 3.14
CA HIS A 54 11.89 14.50 3.40
C HIS A 54 10.70 14.34 2.43
N LEU A 55 10.96 14.21 1.15
CA LEU A 55 9.95 13.96 0.12
C LEU A 55 9.12 12.71 0.43
N PHE A 56 9.77 11.61 0.84
CA PHE A 56 9.09 10.39 1.23
C PHE A 56 8.15 10.60 2.42
N VAL A 57 8.59 11.27 3.47
CA VAL A 57 7.78 11.56 4.65
C VAL A 57 6.60 12.46 4.31
N GLU A 58 6.81 13.48 3.47
CA GLU A 58 5.77 14.39 3.01
C GLU A 58 4.71 13.66 2.15
N ALA A 59 5.14 12.79 1.23
CA ALA A 59 4.23 11.96 0.43
C ALA A 59 3.44 10.99 1.33
N ALA A 60 4.10 10.31 2.26
CA ALA A 60 3.45 9.39 3.18
C ALA A 60 2.42 10.13 4.06
N THR A 61 2.77 11.28 4.62
CA THR A 61 1.87 12.11 5.43
C THR A 61 0.59 12.45 4.67
N ARG A 62 0.71 12.86 3.41
CA ARG A 62 -0.43 13.21 2.55
C ARG A 62 -1.29 12.01 2.23
N ALA A 63 -0.69 10.88 1.84
CA ALA A 63 -1.43 9.65 1.54
C ALA A 63 -2.20 9.13 2.76
N TYR A 64 -1.59 9.14 3.95
CA TYR A 64 -2.29 8.73 5.17
C TYR A 64 -3.41 9.69 5.56
N ALA A 65 -3.24 10.99 5.37
CA ALA A 65 -4.29 11.97 5.63
C ALA A 65 -5.44 11.86 4.63
N ASP A 66 -5.14 11.57 3.36
CA ASP A 66 -6.12 11.45 2.28
C ASP A 66 -7.12 10.30 2.48
N ARG A 67 -6.80 9.31 3.31
CA ARG A 67 -7.73 8.23 3.68
C ARG A 67 -9.08 8.74 4.19
N ALA A 68 -9.10 9.90 4.85
CA ALA A 68 -10.34 10.53 5.30
C ALA A 68 -11.31 10.85 4.16
N HIS A 69 -10.84 10.94 2.93
CA HIS A 69 -11.63 11.30 1.77
C HIS A 69 -12.17 10.12 0.97
N TRP A 70 -11.58 8.94 1.13
CA TRP A 70 -11.95 7.80 0.30
C TRP A 70 -12.25 6.51 1.08
N LEU A 71 -11.68 6.31 2.28
CA LEU A 71 -11.76 5.04 3.00
C LEU A 71 -13.00 4.98 3.88
N ASN A 72 -13.88 4.02 3.60
CA ASN A 72 -15.02 3.69 4.44
C ASN A 72 -14.62 2.74 5.59
N THR A 73 -15.46 2.66 6.62
CA THR A 73 -15.22 1.80 7.80
C THR A 73 -15.15 0.29 7.49
N ASP A 74 -15.77 -0.14 6.40
CA ASP A 74 -15.73 -1.51 5.91
C ASP A 74 -14.53 -1.80 4.96
N GLY A 75 -13.68 -0.79 4.75
CA GLY A 75 -12.52 -0.85 3.87
C GLY A 75 -12.81 -0.60 2.40
N THR A 76 -14.05 -0.40 2.01
CA THR A 76 -14.37 0.04 0.65
C THR A 76 -13.92 1.48 0.42
N SER A 77 -13.88 1.89 -0.84
CA SER A 77 -13.58 3.27 -1.21
C SER A 77 -14.82 3.95 -1.79
N SER A 78 -15.01 5.21 -1.42
CA SER A 78 -15.99 6.10 -2.07
C SER A 78 -15.52 6.61 -3.44
N ILE A 79 -14.24 6.42 -3.76
CA ILE A 79 -13.59 6.86 -5.01
C ILE A 79 -13.11 5.62 -5.76
N LYS A 80 -13.19 5.62 -7.09
CA LYS A 80 -12.66 4.51 -7.88
C LYS A 80 -11.14 4.39 -7.74
N PRO A 81 -10.57 3.16 -7.73
CA PRO A 81 -9.14 2.97 -7.52
C PRO A 81 -8.24 3.77 -8.46
N PHE A 82 -8.57 3.86 -9.74
CA PHE A 82 -7.80 4.63 -10.72
C PHE A 82 -7.88 6.16 -10.49
N ASP A 83 -9.01 6.65 -9.98
CA ASP A 83 -9.18 8.07 -9.71
C ASP A 83 -8.38 8.50 -8.47
N LEU A 84 -8.05 7.56 -7.56
CA LEU A 84 -7.22 7.82 -6.38
C LEU A 84 -5.78 8.19 -6.74
N VAL A 85 -5.27 7.63 -7.83
CA VAL A 85 -3.90 7.88 -8.32
C VAL A 85 -3.87 8.72 -9.61
N ALA A 86 -4.98 9.34 -9.99
CA ALA A 86 -5.04 10.21 -11.15
C ALA A 86 -4.07 11.40 -11.01
N SER A 87 -3.30 11.71 -12.07
CA SER A 87 -2.25 12.74 -12.03
C SER A 87 -2.75 14.09 -11.50
N SER A 88 -3.99 14.49 -11.85
CA SER A 88 -4.57 15.73 -11.34
C SER A 88 -4.80 15.70 -9.82
N ARG A 89 -5.17 14.54 -9.25
CA ARG A 89 -5.33 14.36 -7.81
C ARG A 89 -3.97 14.37 -7.12
N ILE A 90 -3.01 13.63 -7.65
CA ILE A 90 -1.64 13.58 -7.13
C ILE A 90 -0.98 14.96 -7.16
N ALA A 91 -1.09 15.69 -8.26
CA ALA A 91 -0.60 17.06 -8.36
C ALA A 91 -1.24 18.00 -7.32
N LYS A 92 -2.55 17.85 -7.07
CA LYS A 92 -3.25 18.60 -6.02
C LYS A 92 -2.73 18.25 -4.63
N MET A 93 -2.51 16.96 -4.33
CA MET A 93 -1.97 16.52 -3.04
C MET A 93 -0.56 17.08 -2.80
N MET A 94 0.27 17.18 -3.85
CA MET A 94 1.62 17.72 -3.79
C MET A 94 1.72 19.25 -3.98
N SER A 95 0.61 19.95 -4.20
CA SER A 95 0.62 21.39 -4.49
C SER A 95 1.17 22.26 -3.35
N THR A 96 1.17 21.75 -2.11
CA THR A 96 1.71 22.40 -0.93
C THR A 96 3.07 21.86 -0.50
N TYR A 97 3.64 20.94 -1.29
CA TYR A 97 4.98 20.40 -0.99
C TYR A 97 6.03 21.50 -1.08
N ASN A 98 6.95 21.50 -0.13
CA ASN A 98 8.11 22.39 -0.09
C ASN A 98 9.30 21.58 0.45
N SER A 99 10.44 21.63 -0.23
CA SER A 99 11.64 20.86 0.14
C SER A 99 12.26 21.29 1.47
N ASP A 100 12.05 22.54 1.88
CA ASP A 100 12.70 23.12 3.04
C ASP A 100 11.82 23.11 4.31
N THR A 101 10.51 22.79 4.16
CA THR A 101 9.58 22.89 5.28
C THR A 101 8.62 21.72 5.35
N HIS A 102 8.42 21.19 6.56
CA HIS A 102 7.41 20.17 6.81
C HIS A 102 6.01 20.79 6.86
N THR A 103 5.05 20.15 6.19
CA THR A 103 3.64 20.51 6.28
C THR A 103 3.01 19.81 7.49
N PRO A 104 2.54 20.55 8.53
CA PRO A 104 1.96 19.93 9.71
C PRO A 104 0.75 19.04 9.37
N ILE A 105 0.70 17.82 9.93
CA ILE A 105 -0.36 16.85 9.66
C ILE A 105 -1.77 17.40 9.96
N ALA A 106 -1.89 18.29 10.94
CA ALA A 106 -3.16 18.92 11.29
C ALA A 106 -3.76 19.76 10.15
N SER A 107 -2.94 20.26 9.21
CA SER A 107 -3.43 21.02 8.05
C SER A 107 -4.19 20.16 7.05
N TYR A 108 -4.07 18.84 7.11
CA TYR A 108 -4.78 17.90 6.24
C TYR A 108 -6.10 17.39 6.82
N ASN A 109 -6.47 17.77 8.05
CA ASN A 109 -7.64 17.25 8.77
C ASN A 109 -7.71 15.70 8.72
N PRO A 110 -6.66 15.01 9.19
CA PRO A 110 -6.53 13.58 9.05
C PRO A 110 -7.62 12.84 9.83
N MET A 111 -8.04 11.68 9.29
CA MET A 111 -8.90 10.77 10.06
C MET A 111 -8.15 10.30 11.31
N PRO A 112 -8.79 10.35 12.51
CA PRO A 112 -8.22 9.75 13.70
C PRO A 112 -7.93 8.27 13.43
N VAL A 113 -6.69 7.86 13.60
CA VAL A 113 -6.28 6.45 13.47
C VAL A 113 -6.04 5.93 14.88
N GLU A 114 -6.88 5.01 15.31
CA GLU A 114 -6.55 4.19 16.45
C GLU A 114 -5.41 3.25 16.05
N VAL A 115 -4.21 3.53 16.57
CA VAL A 115 -3.04 2.67 16.33
C VAL A 115 -3.18 1.43 17.20
N VAL A 116 -3.76 0.39 16.65
CA VAL A 116 -3.78 -0.92 17.28
C VAL A 116 -2.39 -1.54 17.15
N GLN A 117 -1.70 -1.68 18.28
CA GLN A 117 -0.30 -2.13 18.32
C GLN A 117 -0.11 -3.61 18.03
N ASP A 118 -1.16 -4.42 18.02
CA ASP A 118 -1.04 -5.85 17.80
C ASP A 118 -1.32 -6.21 16.33
N PRO A 119 -0.31 -6.47 15.52
CA PRO A 119 -0.48 -6.88 14.13
C PRO A 119 -1.02 -8.31 14.06
N ALA A 120 -2.30 -8.46 13.69
CA ALA A 120 -2.89 -9.77 13.39
C ALA A 120 -2.83 -10.08 11.89
N ALA A 121 -1.75 -9.71 11.24
CA ALA A 121 -1.51 -9.97 9.85
C ALA A 121 -0.25 -10.80 9.65
N THR A 122 -0.25 -11.61 8.60
CA THR A 122 0.93 -12.31 8.11
C THR A 122 1.05 -12.13 6.61
N THR A 123 2.25 -12.24 6.09
CA THR A 123 2.52 -12.10 4.66
C THR A 123 3.47 -13.18 4.20
N PHE A 124 3.35 -13.55 2.93
CA PHE A 124 4.31 -14.40 2.26
C PHE A 124 4.36 -14.09 0.76
N VAL A 125 5.48 -14.40 0.16
CA VAL A 125 5.72 -14.32 -1.27
C VAL A 125 6.16 -15.69 -1.75
N VAL A 126 5.63 -16.13 -2.88
CA VAL A 126 6.01 -17.40 -3.50
C VAL A 126 6.31 -17.12 -4.97
N MET A 127 7.39 -17.71 -5.45
CA MET A 127 7.77 -17.65 -6.85
C MET A 127 8.11 -19.06 -7.34
N ASP A 128 7.68 -19.40 -8.54
CA ASP A 128 8.03 -20.66 -9.19
C ASP A 128 9.21 -20.50 -10.16
N ARG A 129 9.66 -21.62 -10.72
CA ARG A 129 10.78 -21.63 -11.68
C ARG A 129 10.44 -21.03 -13.03
N SER A 130 9.17 -20.85 -13.32
CA SER A 130 8.68 -20.24 -14.57
C SER A 130 8.56 -18.71 -14.47
N GLY A 131 8.92 -18.13 -13.32
CA GLY A 131 8.80 -16.69 -13.06
C GLY A 131 7.41 -16.24 -12.66
N SER A 132 6.47 -17.17 -12.38
CA SER A 132 5.19 -16.79 -11.80
C SER A 132 5.35 -16.46 -10.32
N ALA A 133 4.77 -15.36 -9.86
CA ALA A 133 4.87 -14.93 -8.48
C ALA A 133 3.50 -14.63 -7.86
N VAL A 134 3.39 -14.88 -6.56
CA VAL A 134 2.23 -14.52 -5.75
C VAL A 134 2.71 -13.76 -4.53
N SER A 135 2.15 -12.58 -4.31
CA SER A 135 2.33 -11.81 -3.08
C SER A 135 1.04 -11.83 -2.28
N CYS A 136 1.10 -12.34 -1.06
CA CYS A 136 -0.06 -12.53 -0.19
C CYS A 136 0.07 -11.72 1.09
N ALA A 137 -1.05 -11.09 1.47
CA ALA A 137 -1.22 -10.50 2.79
C ALA A 137 -2.55 -10.97 3.37
N LEU A 138 -2.52 -11.49 4.60
CA LEU A 138 -3.63 -12.13 5.28
C LEU A 138 -3.83 -11.49 6.64
N THR A 139 -5.07 -11.29 7.04
CA THR A 139 -5.42 -10.89 8.40
C THR A 139 -6.66 -11.63 8.87
N MET A 140 -6.68 -11.95 10.14
CA MET A 140 -7.89 -12.44 10.81
C MET A 140 -8.69 -11.30 11.47
N ASN A 141 -8.27 -10.05 11.30
CA ASN A 141 -8.83 -8.84 11.94
C ASN A 141 -8.89 -8.90 13.48
N GLY A 142 -8.18 -9.82 14.08
CA GLY A 142 -8.06 -10.06 15.51
C GLY A 142 -7.19 -11.26 15.77
N LEU A 143 -6.63 -11.41 16.97
CA LEU A 143 -5.65 -12.46 17.31
C LEU A 143 -6.19 -13.88 17.04
N PHE A 144 -7.48 -14.09 17.32
CA PHE A 144 -8.17 -15.37 17.08
C PHE A 144 -9.37 -15.19 16.13
N GLY A 145 -9.33 -14.21 15.26
CA GLY A 145 -10.41 -13.90 14.33
C GLY A 145 -11.77 -13.73 15.05
N SER A 146 -12.79 -14.40 14.53
CA SER A 146 -14.13 -14.41 15.14
C SER A 146 -14.27 -15.40 16.32
N GLY A 147 -13.26 -16.22 16.59
CA GLY A 147 -13.35 -17.34 17.52
C GLY A 147 -14.18 -18.54 17.01
N ILE A 148 -14.67 -18.46 15.77
CA ILE A 148 -15.53 -19.51 15.18
C ILE A 148 -14.67 -20.39 14.26
N VAL A 149 -14.69 -21.69 14.52
CA VAL A 149 -14.08 -22.70 13.66
C VAL A 149 -15.17 -23.38 12.83
N THR A 150 -14.93 -23.49 11.53
CA THR A 150 -15.87 -24.17 10.62
C THR A 150 -15.89 -25.67 10.91
N SER A 151 -17.09 -26.29 10.94
CA SER A 151 -17.27 -27.71 11.23
C SER A 151 -16.60 -28.63 10.21
N ASP A 152 -16.62 -28.23 8.93
CA ASP A 152 -16.23 -29.09 7.83
C ASP A 152 -14.75 -29.01 7.49
N SER A 153 -14.12 -27.84 7.64
CA SER A 153 -12.72 -27.62 7.25
C SER A 153 -11.77 -27.39 8.43
N GLY A 154 -12.31 -27.15 9.63
CA GLY A 154 -11.50 -26.80 10.80
C GLY A 154 -10.82 -25.42 10.70
N VAL A 155 -11.22 -24.59 9.74
CA VAL A 155 -10.64 -23.26 9.52
C VAL A 155 -11.22 -22.26 10.51
N LEU A 156 -10.34 -21.55 11.22
CA LEU A 156 -10.74 -20.43 12.06
C LEU A 156 -11.08 -19.22 11.19
N LEU A 157 -12.29 -18.69 11.37
CA LEU A 157 -12.79 -17.56 10.57
C LEU A 157 -12.24 -16.23 11.04
N ALA A 158 -11.93 -15.34 10.10
CA ALA A 158 -11.59 -13.96 10.39
C ALA A 158 -12.80 -13.20 10.98
N SER A 159 -12.55 -12.21 11.83
CA SER A 159 -13.58 -11.27 12.24
C SER A 159 -13.99 -10.37 11.09
N VAL A 160 -15.22 -9.88 11.12
CA VAL A 160 -15.70 -8.89 10.14
C VAL A 160 -14.95 -7.57 10.34
N PRO A 161 -14.45 -6.94 9.27
CA PRO A 161 -13.85 -5.60 9.37
C PRO A 161 -14.80 -4.62 10.05
N GLY A 162 -14.27 -3.80 10.95
CA GLY A 162 -15.07 -2.78 11.67
C GLY A 162 -15.83 -3.27 12.92
N SER A 163 -15.94 -4.58 13.18
CA SER A 163 -16.59 -5.12 14.38
C SER A 163 -15.58 -5.35 15.52
N GLY A 164 -14.99 -4.27 16.05
CA GLY A 164 -13.89 -4.37 17.04
C GLY A 164 -12.59 -4.95 16.47
N GLY A 165 -12.58 -5.21 15.16
CA GLY A 165 -11.41 -5.66 14.44
C GLY A 165 -10.60 -4.48 13.88
N ARG A 166 -9.41 -4.76 13.38
CA ARG A 166 -8.41 -3.77 12.98
C ARG A 166 -8.66 -3.16 11.62
N GLY A 167 -9.70 -3.58 10.93
CA GLY A 167 -10.01 -3.10 9.61
C GLY A 167 -8.93 -3.44 8.56
N PRO A 168 -9.10 -2.96 7.33
CA PRO A 168 -8.28 -3.32 6.17
C PRO A 168 -6.97 -2.52 6.06
N LEU A 169 -6.54 -1.83 7.11
CA LEU A 169 -5.47 -0.82 7.05
C LEU A 169 -4.06 -1.40 6.79
N SER A 170 -3.86 -2.69 7.05
CA SER A 170 -2.53 -3.31 7.04
C SER A 170 -2.25 -4.19 5.83
N LEU A 171 -3.20 -4.35 4.91
CA LEU A 171 -3.04 -5.24 3.75
C LEU A 171 -2.68 -4.44 2.50
N GLY A 172 -1.56 -4.78 1.89
CA GLY A 172 -1.09 -4.09 0.68
C GLY A 172 0.04 -4.82 -0.01
N PRO A 173 -0.19 -6.05 -0.53
CA PRO A 173 0.80 -6.72 -1.34
C PRO A 173 1.07 -5.93 -2.63
N ILE A 174 2.31 -5.99 -3.11
CA ILE A 174 2.78 -5.31 -4.32
C ILE A 174 3.45 -6.33 -5.23
N LEU A 175 3.23 -6.17 -6.52
CA LEU A 175 3.95 -6.88 -7.58
C LEU A 175 4.51 -5.86 -8.56
N ALA A 176 5.67 -6.15 -9.14
CA ALA A 176 6.19 -5.42 -10.28
C ALA A 176 6.57 -6.39 -11.39
N THR A 177 6.19 -6.06 -12.61
CA THR A 177 6.38 -6.88 -13.79
C THR A 177 6.87 -6.02 -14.94
N ASP A 178 7.53 -6.62 -15.92
CA ASP A 178 7.72 -5.98 -17.21
C ASP A 178 6.36 -5.66 -17.85
N HIS A 179 6.23 -4.45 -18.36
CA HIS A 179 4.96 -3.99 -18.94
C HIS A 179 4.54 -4.80 -20.18
N PHE A 180 5.49 -5.24 -20.98
CA PHE A 180 5.26 -5.90 -22.28
C PHE A 180 5.27 -7.42 -22.17
N THR A 181 6.31 -7.98 -21.52
CA THR A 181 6.50 -9.44 -21.42
C THR A 181 5.76 -10.05 -20.24
N ARG A 182 5.42 -9.24 -19.24
CA ARG A 182 4.87 -9.67 -17.95
C ARG A 182 5.85 -10.46 -17.09
N ASP A 183 7.13 -10.44 -17.43
CA ASP A 183 8.16 -11.06 -16.64
C ASP A 183 8.22 -10.42 -15.24
N PHE A 184 8.47 -11.24 -14.25
CA PHE A 184 8.51 -10.84 -12.86
C PHE A 184 9.77 -10.04 -12.54
N PHE A 185 9.62 -8.93 -11.82
CA PHE A 185 10.70 -8.12 -11.27
C PHE A 185 10.72 -8.11 -9.75
N PHE A 186 9.57 -7.92 -9.13
CA PHE A 186 9.47 -7.77 -7.68
C PHE A 186 8.13 -8.31 -7.16
N ALA A 187 8.16 -8.96 -6.02
CA ALA A 187 6.98 -9.25 -5.23
C ALA A 187 7.27 -8.95 -3.76
N GLY A 188 6.39 -8.22 -3.14
CA GLY A 188 6.55 -7.84 -1.75
C GLY A 188 5.23 -7.78 -1.01
N ALA A 189 5.28 -8.11 0.27
CA ALA A 189 4.19 -7.89 1.19
C ALA A 189 4.75 -7.57 2.57
N ALA A 190 4.10 -6.66 3.28
CA ALA A 190 4.50 -6.29 4.63
C ALA A 190 3.35 -6.48 5.61
N SER A 191 3.69 -6.87 6.82
CA SER A 191 2.80 -6.92 7.99
C SER A 191 3.41 -6.07 9.10
N GLY A 192 2.58 -5.50 9.97
CA GLY A 192 3.04 -4.59 11.02
C GLY A 192 2.09 -3.41 11.24
N GLY A 193 0.84 -3.57 10.84
CA GLY A 193 -0.19 -2.55 11.02
C GLY A 193 -0.03 -1.38 10.07
N VAL A 194 -0.18 -0.16 10.59
CA VAL A 194 -0.23 1.07 9.78
C VAL A 194 1.09 1.39 9.08
N THR A 195 2.23 0.87 9.55
CA THR A 195 3.55 1.14 8.96
C THR A 195 3.87 0.21 7.78
N ALA A 196 3.07 -0.83 7.54
CA ALA A 196 3.34 -1.82 6.50
C ALA A 196 3.47 -1.20 5.10
N ALA A 197 2.59 -0.24 4.74
CA ALA A 197 2.64 0.42 3.46
C ALA A 197 3.93 1.22 3.25
N THR A 198 4.32 2.05 4.21
CA THR A 198 5.53 2.87 4.11
C THR A 198 6.80 2.03 4.11
N SER A 199 6.85 0.97 4.92
CA SER A 199 7.99 0.05 4.93
C SER A 199 8.17 -0.63 3.58
N LEU A 200 7.09 -1.15 3.00
CA LEU A 200 7.17 -1.82 1.71
C LEU A 200 7.52 -0.86 0.57
N ILE A 201 6.95 0.35 0.57
CA ILE A 201 7.32 1.38 -0.42
C ILE A 201 8.78 1.79 -0.29
N SER A 202 9.31 1.92 0.92
CA SER A 202 10.74 2.21 1.12
C SER A 202 11.63 1.16 0.47
N VAL A 203 11.28 -0.13 0.62
CA VAL A 203 12.03 -1.24 0.01
C VAL A 203 11.92 -1.21 -1.51
N ILE A 204 10.72 -1.08 -2.07
CA ILE A 204 10.53 -1.12 -3.52
C ILE A 204 11.16 0.08 -4.22
N ILE A 205 11.16 1.27 -3.60
CA ILE A 205 11.85 2.44 -4.14
C ILE A 205 13.36 2.19 -4.21
N LYS A 206 13.95 1.67 -3.15
CA LYS A 206 15.36 1.32 -3.11
C LYS A 206 15.74 0.32 -4.20
N ASN A 207 14.92 -0.70 -4.39
CA ASN A 207 15.17 -1.73 -5.38
C ASN A 207 14.91 -1.26 -6.83
N LEU A 208 13.75 -0.66 -7.11
CA LEU A 208 13.35 -0.36 -8.49
C LEU A 208 13.78 1.03 -8.98
N VAL A 209 13.90 2.02 -8.09
CA VAL A 209 14.24 3.39 -8.47
C VAL A 209 15.71 3.69 -8.23
N ASP A 210 16.22 3.33 -7.06
CA ASP A 210 17.64 3.52 -6.73
C ASP A 210 18.53 2.36 -7.24
N ILE A 211 17.92 1.25 -7.69
CA ILE A 211 18.60 0.05 -8.22
C ILE A 211 19.57 -0.55 -7.18
N GLU A 212 19.17 -0.52 -5.92
CA GLU A 212 19.91 -1.15 -4.85
C GLU A 212 19.57 -2.65 -4.74
N ASP A 213 20.59 -3.46 -4.50
CA ASP A 213 20.42 -4.89 -4.24
C ASP A 213 19.76 -5.13 -2.87
N LEU A 214 18.73 -5.97 -2.83
CA LEU A 214 18.01 -6.30 -1.60
C LEU A 214 18.83 -7.17 -0.62
N GLU A 215 19.96 -7.75 -1.08
CA GLU A 215 20.84 -8.58 -0.24
C GLU A 215 21.86 -7.76 0.55
N LYS A 216 21.91 -6.44 0.38
CA LYS A 216 22.79 -5.52 1.11
C LYS A 216 22.07 -4.78 2.20
#